data_bbd0dd0a0ac50a621fe6f52ad715a16a
#
_entry.id   bbd0dd0a0ac50a621fe6f52ad715a16a
#
_cell.length_a   1.000
_cell.length_b   1.000
_cell.length_c   1.000
_cell.angle_alpha   90.00
_cell.angle_beta   90.00
_cell.angle_gamma   90.00
#
_symmetry.space_group_name_H-M   'P 1'
#
loop_
_entity.id
_entity.type
_entity.pdbx_description
1 polymer ?
#
loop_
_entity_poly.entity_id
_entity_poly.type
_entity_poly.pdbx_seq_one_letter_code
_entity_poly.pdbx_strand_id
1 'polypeptide(L)'
;MTFDPLNPPKIVVIIPAYNEAQSIGLVLAEIPAIVSEVIVVNNRSTDETVAVAEKAGAKVLTENKMGYGHACLKGMAYVAQMEKLPEIIVFLDGDYSDFPEELLDLVAPITNDGYDFVVGARKKALREAGSMTPQQVFGNALACTLMKLFFRATFTDLGPFRAIKYKRLLDMNMTDTTYGWTVE
;
A
#
# COMPACT_ATOMS: atom_id res chain seq x y z
N MET A 1 19.11 9.50 -4.76
CA MET A 1 18.51 8.81 -3.61
C MET A 1 19.63 8.45 -2.66
N THR A 2 19.69 9.02 -1.49
CA THR A 2 20.75 8.75 -0.52
C THR A 2 20.13 8.17 0.75
N PHE A 3 19.74 6.89 0.70
CA PHE A 3 19.64 6.13 1.94
C PHE A 3 21.04 5.99 2.51
N ASP A 4 21.18 6.04 3.84
CA ASP A 4 22.42 5.59 4.47
C ASP A 4 22.65 4.12 4.09
N PRO A 5 23.62 3.82 3.23
CA PRO A 5 23.83 2.44 2.76
C PRO A 5 24.28 1.50 3.90
N LEU A 6 24.73 2.06 5.03
CA LEU A 6 25.17 1.30 6.20
C LEU A 6 24.01 0.98 7.14
N ASN A 7 22.87 1.71 7.03
CA ASN A 7 21.71 1.50 7.86
C ASN A 7 20.41 1.83 7.09
N PRO A 8 20.04 1.01 6.08
CA PRO A 8 18.82 1.24 5.33
C PRO A 8 17.58 1.07 6.24
N PRO A 9 16.53 1.88 6.04
CA PRO A 9 15.31 1.76 6.81
C PRO A 9 14.68 0.38 6.59
N LYS A 10 14.17 -0.23 7.66
CA LYS A 10 13.40 -1.47 7.52
C LYS A 10 12.02 -1.15 6.94
N ILE A 11 11.79 -1.56 5.70
CA ILE A 11 10.55 -1.37 4.96
C ILE A 11 9.82 -2.69 4.86
N VAL A 12 8.52 -2.70 5.17
CA VAL A 12 7.62 -3.83 4.96
C VAL A 12 6.48 -3.40 4.03
N VAL A 13 6.18 -4.23 3.05
CA VAL A 13 5.05 -4.01 2.11
C VAL A 13 3.90 -4.92 2.50
N ILE A 14 2.68 -4.38 2.56
CA ILE A 14 1.43 -5.12 2.78
C ILE A 14 0.59 -5.02 1.51
N ILE A 15 0.23 -6.17 0.94
CA ILE A 15 -0.56 -6.29 -0.29
C ILE A 15 -1.83 -7.06 0.01
N PRO A 16 -3.00 -6.40 0.14
CA PRO A 16 -4.29 -7.06 0.11
C PRO A 16 -4.52 -7.69 -1.27
N ALA A 17 -4.92 -8.96 -1.33
CA ALA A 17 -5.12 -9.65 -2.59
C ALA A 17 -6.41 -10.47 -2.59
N TYR A 18 -7.21 -10.36 -3.66
CA TYR A 18 -8.40 -11.13 -3.92
C TYR A 18 -8.54 -11.47 -5.41
N ASN A 19 -8.26 -12.72 -5.76
CA ASN A 19 -8.28 -13.21 -7.15
C ASN A 19 -7.32 -12.44 -8.09
N GLU A 20 -6.06 -12.33 -7.68
CA GLU A 20 -5.00 -11.60 -8.39
C GLU A 20 -3.92 -12.54 -8.97
N ALA A 21 -4.27 -13.78 -9.32
CA ALA A 21 -3.30 -14.76 -9.82
C ALA A 21 -2.53 -14.29 -11.06
N GLN A 22 -3.13 -13.43 -11.90
CA GLN A 22 -2.52 -12.94 -13.14
C GLN A 22 -1.56 -11.77 -12.92
N SER A 23 -1.76 -10.99 -11.85
CA SER A 23 -1.08 -9.72 -11.59
C SER A 23 -0.08 -9.80 -10.43
N ILE A 24 -0.40 -10.54 -9.36
CA ILE A 24 0.39 -10.55 -8.15
C ILE A 24 1.87 -10.93 -8.36
N GLY A 25 2.15 -11.85 -9.30
CA GLY A 25 3.51 -12.23 -9.64
C GLY A 25 4.31 -11.09 -10.29
N LEU A 26 3.66 -10.26 -11.10
CA LEU A 26 4.27 -9.07 -11.72
C LEU A 26 4.56 -8.01 -10.67
N VAL A 27 3.58 -7.72 -9.80
CA VAL A 27 3.75 -6.79 -8.68
C VAL A 27 4.96 -7.17 -7.83
N LEU A 28 5.05 -8.44 -7.43
CA LEU A 28 6.12 -8.93 -6.56
C LEU A 28 7.50 -8.87 -7.23
N ALA A 29 7.57 -9.09 -8.55
CA ALA A 29 8.83 -9.07 -9.30
C ALA A 29 9.44 -7.66 -9.41
N GLU A 30 8.62 -6.61 -9.35
CA GLU A 30 9.06 -5.21 -9.48
C GLU A 30 9.30 -4.50 -8.14
N ILE A 31 8.97 -5.14 -7.01
CA ILE A 31 9.26 -4.57 -5.69
C ILE A 31 10.79 -4.50 -5.49
N PRO A 32 11.34 -3.32 -5.15
CA PRO A 32 12.77 -3.14 -4.98
C PRO A 32 13.36 -4.03 -3.87
N ALA A 33 14.56 -4.57 -4.11
CA ALA A 33 15.26 -5.49 -3.19
C ALA A 33 15.59 -4.89 -1.80
N ILE A 34 15.47 -3.59 -1.61
CA ILE A 34 15.64 -2.94 -0.30
C ILE A 34 14.48 -3.24 0.66
N VAL A 35 13.34 -3.68 0.15
CA VAL A 35 12.19 -4.09 0.98
C VAL A 35 12.57 -5.32 1.80
N SER A 36 12.41 -5.22 3.11
CA SER A 36 12.82 -6.27 4.04
C SER A 36 11.90 -7.47 4.02
N GLU A 37 10.60 -7.26 3.83
CA GLU A 37 9.59 -8.30 3.75
C GLU A 37 8.36 -7.82 2.98
N VAL A 38 7.79 -8.71 2.15
CA VAL A 38 6.53 -8.49 1.45
C VAL A 38 5.49 -9.46 2.00
N ILE A 39 4.38 -8.91 2.47
CA ILE A 39 3.26 -9.64 3.07
C ILE A 39 2.07 -9.56 2.12
N VAL A 40 1.71 -10.65 1.48
CA VAL A 40 0.48 -10.77 0.70
C VAL A 40 -0.62 -11.30 1.62
N VAL A 41 -1.71 -10.55 1.77
CA VAL A 41 -2.85 -10.98 2.57
C VAL A 41 -3.96 -11.46 1.64
N ASN A 42 -4.04 -12.78 1.49
CA ASN A 42 -5.11 -13.43 0.74
C ASN A 42 -6.46 -13.23 1.43
N ASN A 43 -7.35 -12.48 0.79
CA ASN A 43 -8.70 -12.21 1.29
C ASN A 43 -9.74 -13.09 0.59
N ARG A 44 -9.60 -14.43 0.76
CA ARG A 44 -10.52 -15.46 0.22
C ARG A 44 -10.43 -15.65 -1.30
N SER A 45 -9.27 -15.52 -1.91
CA SER A 45 -9.10 -15.88 -3.32
C SER A 45 -9.50 -17.33 -3.58
N THR A 46 -10.06 -17.57 -4.75
CA THR A 46 -10.48 -18.89 -5.24
C THR A 46 -9.65 -19.38 -6.43
N ASP A 47 -8.73 -18.54 -6.88
CA ASP A 47 -7.75 -18.79 -7.94
C ASP A 47 -6.37 -19.12 -7.37
N GLU A 48 -5.33 -19.13 -8.22
CA GLU A 48 -3.96 -19.47 -7.86
C GLU A 48 -3.19 -18.32 -7.18
N THR A 49 -3.85 -17.24 -6.71
CA THR A 49 -3.20 -16.07 -6.09
C THR A 49 -2.19 -16.46 -5.01
N VAL A 50 -2.58 -17.36 -4.11
CA VAL A 50 -1.73 -17.82 -2.99
C VAL A 50 -0.49 -18.52 -3.52
N ALA A 51 -0.66 -19.49 -4.42
CA ALA A 51 0.45 -20.28 -4.97
C ALA A 51 1.45 -19.39 -5.75
N VAL A 52 0.94 -18.41 -6.51
CA VAL A 52 1.78 -17.46 -7.25
C VAL A 52 2.57 -16.57 -6.29
N ALA A 53 1.93 -16.03 -5.24
CA ALA A 53 2.59 -15.18 -4.27
C ALA A 53 3.66 -15.92 -3.47
N GLU A 54 3.38 -17.13 -3.00
CA GLU A 54 4.36 -17.97 -2.28
C GLU A 54 5.57 -18.33 -3.16
N LYS A 55 5.32 -18.69 -4.43
CA LYS A 55 6.38 -18.98 -5.40
C LYS A 55 7.27 -17.77 -5.67
N ALA A 56 6.72 -16.56 -5.62
CA ALA A 56 7.47 -15.32 -5.76
C ALA A 56 8.22 -14.91 -4.48
N GLY A 57 8.11 -15.69 -3.38
CA GLY A 57 8.85 -15.46 -2.14
C GLY A 57 8.15 -14.54 -1.14
N ALA A 58 6.90 -14.17 -1.38
CA ALA A 58 6.15 -13.36 -0.43
C ALA A 58 5.70 -14.18 0.80
N LYS A 59 5.59 -13.51 1.95
CA LYS A 59 4.90 -14.06 3.12
C LYS A 59 3.40 -14.00 2.89
N VAL A 60 2.74 -15.13 2.75
CA VAL A 60 1.29 -15.16 2.55
C VAL A 60 0.57 -15.37 3.88
N LEU A 61 -0.43 -14.53 4.14
CA LEU A 61 -1.39 -14.65 5.24
C LEU A 61 -2.79 -14.82 4.66
N THR A 62 -3.67 -15.49 5.39
CA THR A 62 -5.09 -15.62 5.00
C THR A 62 -5.98 -14.85 5.97
N GLU A 63 -6.84 -13.98 5.41
CA GLU A 63 -7.94 -13.33 6.14
C GLU A 63 -9.28 -13.86 5.62
N ASN A 64 -10.04 -14.50 6.52
CA ASN A 64 -11.30 -15.15 6.18
C ASN A 64 -12.50 -14.20 6.13
N LYS A 65 -12.38 -13.03 6.73
CA LYS A 65 -13.40 -11.98 6.64
C LYS A 65 -13.18 -11.18 5.38
N MET A 66 -14.16 -11.14 4.49
CA MET A 66 -14.08 -10.35 3.26
C MET A 66 -14.03 -8.87 3.59
N GLY A 67 -13.11 -8.13 2.97
CA GLY A 67 -12.96 -6.68 3.07
C GLY A 67 -11.51 -6.24 2.98
N TYR A 68 -11.27 -5.18 2.22
CA TYR A 68 -9.95 -4.59 2.01
C TYR A 68 -9.27 -4.21 3.33
N GLY A 69 -10.01 -3.50 4.20
CA GLY A 69 -9.52 -3.12 5.52
C GLY A 69 -9.23 -4.32 6.41
N HIS A 70 -10.04 -5.40 6.35
CA HIS A 70 -9.73 -6.64 7.08
C HIS A 70 -8.37 -7.21 6.67
N ALA A 71 -8.06 -7.21 5.38
CA ALA A 71 -6.77 -7.70 4.89
C ALA A 71 -5.62 -6.79 5.35
N CYS A 72 -5.78 -5.47 5.27
CA CYS A 72 -4.78 -4.51 5.77
C CYS A 72 -4.52 -4.70 7.27
N LEU A 73 -5.58 -4.75 8.08
CA LEU A 73 -5.50 -4.97 9.53
C LEU A 73 -4.83 -6.31 9.88
N LYS A 74 -5.09 -7.36 9.09
CA LYS A 74 -4.41 -8.66 9.26
C LYS A 74 -2.90 -8.55 9.02
N GLY A 75 -2.49 -7.85 7.96
CA GLY A 75 -1.08 -7.56 7.68
C GLY A 75 -0.42 -6.77 8.82
N MET A 76 -1.08 -5.72 9.29
CA MET A 76 -0.60 -4.90 10.42
C MET A 76 -0.47 -5.73 11.71
N ALA A 77 -1.43 -6.60 12.00
CA ALA A 77 -1.38 -7.47 13.18
C ALA A 77 -0.20 -8.45 13.11
N TYR A 78 0.17 -8.93 11.93
CA TYR A 78 1.37 -9.74 11.74
C TYR A 78 2.64 -8.90 11.97
N VAL A 79 2.72 -7.70 11.39
CA VAL A 79 3.87 -6.79 11.58
C VAL A 79 4.10 -6.48 13.06
N ALA A 80 3.03 -6.29 13.83
CA ALA A 80 3.12 -6.01 15.27
C ALA A 80 3.76 -7.16 16.10
N GLN A 81 3.84 -8.36 15.51
CA GLN A 81 4.44 -9.54 16.16
C GLN A 81 5.87 -9.81 15.67
N MET A 82 6.41 -8.99 14.78
CA MET A 82 7.79 -9.15 14.29
C MET A 82 8.79 -8.85 15.42
N GLU A 83 9.86 -9.62 15.48
CA GLU A 83 10.97 -9.41 16.43
C GLU A 83 11.61 -8.01 16.26
N LYS A 84 11.79 -7.60 15.01
CA LYS A 84 12.23 -6.25 14.64
C LYS A 84 11.12 -5.54 13.90
N LEU A 85 10.53 -4.54 14.50
CA LEU A 85 9.49 -3.72 13.88
C LEU A 85 10.06 -2.92 12.69
N PRO A 86 9.30 -2.70 11.62
CA PRO A 86 9.71 -1.83 10.52
C PRO A 86 9.67 -0.36 10.94
N GLU A 87 10.40 0.47 10.20
CA GLU A 87 10.30 1.92 10.29
C GLU A 87 9.18 2.45 9.39
N ILE A 88 9.00 1.81 8.23
CA ILE A 88 8.05 2.23 7.20
C ILE A 88 7.20 1.04 6.77
N ILE A 89 5.90 1.28 6.68
CA ILE A 89 4.94 0.39 6.02
C ILE A 89 4.56 1.00 4.68
N VAL A 90 4.50 0.15 3.67
CA VAL A 90 3.95 0.50 2.36
C VAL A 90 2.73 -0.36 2.10
N PHE A 91 1.62 0.25 1.72
CA PHE A 91 0.45 -0.43 1.18
C PHE A 91 0.47 -0.33 -0.34
N LEU A 92 0.21 -1.44 -1.01
CA LEU A 92 0.23 -1.58 -2.47
C LEU A 92 -0.84 -2.58 -2.88
N ASP A 93 -1.57 -2.30 -3.95
CA ASP A 93 -2.58 -3.23 -4.47
C ASP A 93 -1.96 -4.37 -5.29
N GLY A 94 -2.63 -5.53 -5.31
CA GLY A 94 -2.15 -6.72 -6.00
C GLY A 94 -2.51 -6.79 -7.49
N ASP A 95 -3.30 -5.84 -8.00
CA ASP A 95 -3.90 -5.84 -9.34
C ASP A 95 -3.00 -5.26 -10.46
N TYR A 96 -1.77 -4.84 -10.11
CA TYR A 96 -0.80 -4.23 -11.01
C TYR A 96 -1.27 -2.90 -11.61
N SER A 97 -2.12 -2.15 -10.90
CA SER A 97 -2.57 -0.82 -11.31
C SER A 97 -1.62 0.32 -10.88
N ASP A 98 -0.72 0.02 -9.99
CA ASP A 98 0.36 0.91 -9.52
C ASP A 98 1.72 0.46 -10.07
N PHE A 99 2.76 1.27 -9.87
CA PHE A 99 4.14 1.01 -10.31
C PHE A 99 5.00 0.61 -9.11
N PRO A 100 5.19 -0.69 -8.80
CA PRO A 100 5.91 -1.15 -7.60
C PRO A 100 7.37 -0.65 -7.55
N GLU A 101 8.02 -0.46 -8.70
CA GLU A 101 9.37 0.07 -8.82
C GLU A 101 9.50 1.52 -8.32
N GLU A 102 8.40 2.30 -8.34
CA GLU A 102 8.35 3.68 -7.81
C GLU A 102 8.25 3.72 -6.26
N LEU A 103 8.22 2.56 -5.58
CA LEU A 103 8.19 2.48 -4.11
C LEU A 103 9.25 3.36 -3.44
N LEU A 104 10.44 3.42 -4.04
CA LEU A 104 11.53 4.23 -3.49
C LEU A 104 11.22 5.72 -3.53
N ASP A 105 10.45 6.19 -4.52
CA ASP A 105 10.04 7.61 -4.62
C ASP A 105 9.01 7.98 -3.55
N LEU A 106 8.18 7.00 -3.11
CA LEU A 106 7.30 7.19 -1.95
C LEU A 106 8.06 7.21 -0.62
N VAL A 107 9.08 6.38 -0.48
CA VAL A 107 9.82 6.24 0.77
C VAL A 107 10.82 7.38 0.96
N ALA A 108 11.40 7.91 -0.11
CA ALA A 108 12.42 8.95 -0.05
C ALA A 108 12.00 10.20 0.74
N PRO A 109 10.79 10.79 0.59
CA PRO A 109 10.38 11.94 1.38
C PRO A 109 10.26 11.62 2.89
N ILE A 110 9.90 10.38 3.24
CA ILE A 110 9.82 9.96 4.64
C ILE A 110 11.20 9.94 5.28
N THR A 111 12.18 9.40 4.57
CA THR A 111 13.54 9.22 5.09
C THR A 111 14.38 10.50 5.03
N ASN A 112 14.27 11.27 3.95
CA ASN A 112 15.14 12.41 3.69
C ASN A 112 14.57 13.74 4.20
N ASP A 113 13.24 13.92 4.09
CA ASP A 113 12.57 15.20 4.37
C ASP A 113 11.72 15.16 5.64
N GLY A 114 11.67 13.99 6.31
CA GLY A 114 11.00 13.81 7.60
C GLY A 114 9.48 13.70 7.52
N TYR A 115 8.89 13.56 6.31
CA TYR A 115 7.45 13.32 6.18
C TYR A 115 7.03 12.07 6.95
N ASP A 116 5.80 12.08 7.45
CA ASP A 116 5.24 10.94 8.19
C ASP A 116 4.43 10.01 7.29
N PHE A 117 3.86 10.56 6.20
CA PHE A 117 2.97 9.87 5.28
C PHE A 117 3.11 10.43 3.85
N VAL A 118 3.18 9.54 2.87
CA VAL A 118 3.30 9.88 1.44
C VAL A 118 2.33 9.00 0.64
N VAL A 119 1.61 9.61 -0.30
CA VAL A 119 0.66 8.93 -1.18
C VAL A 119 1.12 9.05 -2.61
N GLY A 120 1.13 7.95 -3.34
CA GLY A 120 1.36 7.92 -4.77
C GLY A 120 0.22 8.64 -5.51
N ALA A 121 0.56 9.59 -6.36
CA ALA A 121 -0.41 10.33 -7.14
C ALA A 121 -0.39 9.88 -8.60
N ARG A 122 -1.48 9.31 -9.06
CA ARG A 122 -1.67 8.93 -10.46
C ARG A 122 -1.80 10.18 -11.34
N LYS A 123 -0.74 10.52 -12.05
CA LYS A 123 -0.73 11.70 -12.93
C LYS A 123 -1.74 11.52 -14.06
N LYS A 124 -2.68 12.47 -14.22
CA LYS A 124 -3.70 12.45 -15.29
C LYS A 124 -3.12 12.23 -16.69
N ALA A 125 -1.92 12.77 -16.96
CA ALA A 125 -1.26 12.67 -18.27
C ALA A 125 -0.72 11.27 -18.58
N LEU A 126 -0.54 10.40 -17.58
CA LEU A 126 -0.01 9.04 -17.72
C LEU A 126 -1.09 7.97 -17.53
N ARG A 127 -2.34 8.37 -17.24
CA ARG A 127 -3.46 7.44 -17.09
C ARG A 127 -3.88 6.90 -18.44
N GLU A 128 -4.00 5.58 -18.53
CA GLU A 128 -4.68 4.98 -19.68
C GLU A 128 -6.15 5.42 -19.73
N ALA A 129 -6.66 5.64 -20.94
CA ALA A 129 -8.05 6.04 -21.13
C ALA A 129 -8.98 4.92 -20.59
N GLY A 130 -9.80 5.25 -19.59
CA GLY A 130 -10.72 4.28 -18.98
C GLY A 130 -10.25 3.63 -17.69
N SER A 131 -9.05 3.91 -17.18
CA SER A 131 -8.52 3.35 -15.91
C SER A 131 -9.29 3.76 -14.65
N MET A 132 -10.13 4.78 -14.73
CA MET A 132 -11.05 5.20 -13.66
C MET A 132 -12.46 5.44 -14.20
N THR A 133 -13.44 4.96 -13.47
CA THR A 133 -14.85 5.29 -13.77
C THR A 133 -15.16 6.77 -13.49
N PRO A 134 -16.16 7.39 -14.14
CA PRO A 134 -16.57 8.77 -13.83
C PRO A 134 -16.91 8.99 -12.36
N GLN A 135 -17.49 7.99 -11.69
CA GLN A 135 -17.80 8.01 -10.26
C GLN A 135 -16.54 8.07 -9.39
N GLN A 136 -15.51 7.31 -9.74
CA GLN A 136 -14.20 7.33 -9.03
C GLN A 136 -13.50 8.68 -9.21
N VAL A 137 -13.53 9.27 -10.42
CA VAL A 137 -12.96 10.60 -10.67
C VAL A 137 -13.67 11.68 -9.85
N PHE A 138 -15.02 11.65 -9.83
CA PHE A 138 -15.81 12.60 -9.05
C PHE A 138 -15.57 12.42 -7.54
N GLY A 139 -15.62 11.17 -7.05
CA GLY A 139 -15.39 10.83 -5.63
C GLY A 139 -14.00 11.28 -5.14
N ASN A 140 -12.96 11.00 -5.92
CA ASN A 140 -11.60 11.42 -5.60
C ASN A 140 -11.45 12.95 -5.57
N ALA A 141 -12.02 13.66 -6.56
CA ALA A 141 -11.98 15.13 -6.60
C ALA A 141 -12.74 15.76 -5.42
N LEU A 142 -13.89 15.19 -5.04
CA LEU A 142 -14.67 15.62 -3.88
C LEU A 142 -13.89 15.40 -2.59
N ALA A 143 -13.32 14.19 -2.39
CA ALA A 143 -12.53 13.86 -1.22
C ALA A 143 -11.31 14.78 -1.07
N CYS A 144 -10.53 14.99 -2.13
CA CYS A 144 -9.40 15.93 -2.12
C CYS A 144 -9.82 17.36 -1.78
N THR A 145 -10.99 17.80 -2.28
CA THR A 145 -11.54 19.14 -1.98
C THR A 145 -11.94 19.27 -0.51
N LEU A 146 -12.61 18.26 0.04
CA LEU A 146 -12.99 18.24 1.46
C LEU A 146 -11.77 18.18 2.38
N MET A 147 -10.76 17.38 2.04
CA MET A 147 -9.50 17.33 2.77
C MET A 147 -8.81 18.69 2.81
N LYS A 148 -8.79 19.41 1.67
CA LYS A 148 -8.25 20.78 1.62
C LYS A 148 -9.05 21.76 2.47
N LEU A 149 -10.38 21.67 2.43
CA LEU A 149 -11.28 22.60 3.13
C LEU A 149 -11.24 22.40 4.66
N PHE A 150 -11.36 21.14 5.10
CA PHE A 150 -11.51 20.85 6.54
C PHE A 150 -10.16 20.63 7.25
N PHE A 151 -9.18 20.08 6.56
CA PHE A 151 -7.89 19.69 7.18
C PHE A 151 -6.72 20.50 6.66
N ARG A 152 -6.92 21.42 5.68
CA ARG A 152 -5.87 22.20 5.00
C ARG A 152 -4.79 21.33 4.37
N ALA A 153 -5.10 20.05 4.10
CA ALA A 153 -4.23 19.08 3.45
C ALA A 153 -4.49 19.08 1.94
N THR A 154 -3.44 19.21 1.14
CA THR A 154 -3.55 19.25 -0.32
C THR A 154 -3.12 17.91 -0.89
N PHE A 155 -4.09 17.12 -1.34
CA PHE A 155 -3.87 15.91 -2.09
C PHE A 155 -4.36 16.09 -3.54
N THR A 156 -3.71 15.43 -4.47
CA THR A 156 -4.11 15.38 -5.89
C THR A 156 -4.79 14.07 -6.24
N ASP A 157 -4.51 13.02 -5.47
CA ASP A 157 -5.08 11.69 -5.55
C ASP A 157 -5.03 11.02 -4.17
N LEU A 158 -5.96 10.10 -3.90
CA LEU A 158 -6.01 9.28 -2.70
C LEU A 158 -5.87 7.80 -3.08
N GLY A 159 -4.83 7.49 -3.87
CA GLY A 159 -4.56 6.14 -4.33
C GLY A 159 -4.21 5.18 -3.19
N PRO A 160 -4.30 3.85 -3.45
CA PRO A 160 -3.95 2.82 -2.49
C PRO A 160 -2.44 2.75 -2.22
N PHE A 161 -1.62 3.10 -3.21
CA PHE A 161 -0.16 3.08 -3.11
C PHE A 161 0.35 4.20 -2.19
N ARG A 162 0.75 3.83 -0.99
CA ARG A 162 1.11 4.78 0.07
C ARG A 162 2.18 4.23 1.00
N ALA A 163 3.02 5.13 1.52
CA ALA A 163 4.03 4.83 2.53
C ALA A 163 3.78 5.64 3.80
N ILE A 164 3.97 5.03 4.96
CA ILE A 164 3.76 5.68 6.25
C ILE A 164 4.79 5.19 7.27
N LYS A 165 5.27 6.08 8.15
CA LYS A 165 6.04 5.67 9.32
C LYS A 165 5.20 4.73 10.17
N TYR A 166 5.76 3.57 10.55
CA TYR A 166 5.02 2.56 11.31
C TYR A 166 4.44 3.11 12.62
N LYS A 167 5.20 3.94 13.33
CA LYS A 167 4.72 4.59 14.55
C LYS A 167 3.47 5.45 14.30
N ARG A 168 3.45 6.22 13.20
CA ARG A 168 2.30 7.05 12.85
C ARG A 168 1.08 6.22 12.45
N LEU A 169 1.31 5.10 11.75
CA LEU A 169 0.24 4.16 11.44
C LEU A 169 -0.43 3.62 12.71
N LEU A 170 0.34 3.32 13.75
CA LEU A 170 -0.19 2.91 15.05
C LEU A 170 -0.97 4.04 15.74
N ASP A 171 -0.45 5.28 15.71
CA ASP A 171 -1.10 6.45 16.30
C ASP A 171 -2.48 6.74 15.67
N MET A 172 -2.67 6.40 14.38
CA MET A 172 -3.94 6.57 13.68
C MET A 172 -5.03 5.62 14.18
N ASN A 173 -4.67 4.50 14.79
CA ASN A 173 -5.60 3.52 15.35
C ASN A 173 -6.69 3.07 14.35
N MET A 174 -6.27 2.76 13.12
CA MET A 174 -7.13 2.37 12.00
C MET A 174 -8.09 1.23 12.35
N THR A 175 -9.35 1.36 12.00
CA THR A 175 -10.41 0.41 12.38
C THR A 175 -11.35 0.01 11.24
N ASP A 176 -11.37 0.75 10.13
CA ASP A 176 -12.23 0.42 9.00
C ASP A 176 -11.85 -0.95 8.41
N THR A 177 -12.84 -1.79 8.23
CA THR A 177 -12.69 -3.16 7.75
C THR A 177 -13.02 -3.33 6.27
N THR A 178 -13.42 -2.24 5.61
CA THR A 178 -13.93 -2.21 4.24
C THR A 178 -13.07 -1.32 3.34
N TYR A 179 -13.68 -0.74 2.32
CA TYR A 179 -13.04 0.21 1.42
C TYR A 179 -12.85 1.62 2.02
N GLY A 180 -13.46 1.92 3.16
CA GLY A 180 -13.23 3.16 3.91
C GLY A 180 -11.81 3.30 4.42
N TRP A 181 -11.08 2.19 4.57
CA TRP A 181 -9.67 2.13 4.95
C TRP A 181 -8.78 3.16 4.23
N THR A 182 -9.03 3.39 2.95
CA THR A 182 -8.21 4.30 2.14
C THR A 182 -8.44 5.78 2.45
N VAL A 183 -9.50 6.12 3.18
CA VAL A 183 -9.87 7.50 3.55
C VAL A 183 -9.96 7.72 5.06
N GLU A 184 -9.79 6.67 5.88
CA GLU A 184 -9.71 6.76 7.34
C GLU A 184 -8.39 7.41 7.77
#